data_969a0322fc009ebc7692d708b91199c6
#
_entry.id   969a0322fc009ebc7692d708b91199c6
#
_cell.length_a   1.000
_cell.length_b   1.000
_cell.length_c   1.000
_cell.angle_alpha   90.00
_cell.angle_beta   90.00
_cell.angle_gamma   90.00
#
_symmetry.space_group_name_H-M   'P 1'
#
loop_
_entity.id
_entity.type
_entity.pdbx_description
1 polymer ?
#
loop_
_entity_poly.entity_id
_entity_poly.type
_entity_poly.pdbx_seq_one_letter_code
_entity_poly.pdbx_strand_id
1 'polypeptide(L)'
;MRATLRFDEDVDAEVVSSIWSRRLITSSLDVRGTDGRLRVSWPYHPQLGSVVRIERSGVRTREHVSRRATYDYQLEAFRDAVHGEVPVLTGAPEAVAQMRVIDALYSAAGLEPRRPLH
;
A
#
# COMPACT_ATOMS: atom_id res chain seq x y z
N MET A 1 4.04 10.92 -11.13
CA MET A 1 5.11 9.92 -11.20
C MET A 1 4.50 8.58 -11.55
N ARG A 2 5.15 7.81 -12.41
CA ARG A 2 4.79 6.42 -12.73
C ARG A 2 6.08 5.61 -12.64
N ALA A 3 6.03 4.47 -11.96
CA ALA A 3 7.16 3.57 -11.83
C ALA A 3 6.70 2.12 -11.96
N THR A 4 7.54 1.28 -12.54
CA THR A 4 7.35 -0.17 -12.58
C THR A 4 8.36 -0.79 -11.64
N LEU A 5 7.87 -1.63 -10.73
CA LEU A 5 8.66 -2.43 -9.81
C LEU A 5 8.61 -3.88 -10.30
N ARG A 6 9.77 -4.52 -10.37
CA ARG A 6 9.87 -5.93 -10.66
C ARG A 6 10.31 -6.66 -9.41
N PHE A 7 9.55 -7.67 -9.04
CA PHE A 7 9.85 -8.56 -7.93
C PHE A 7 10.34 -9.90 -8.48
N ASP A 8 10.94 -10.70 -7.63
CA ASP A 8 11.28 -12.08 -7.98
C ASP A 8 10.00 -12.85 -8.36
N GLU A 9 10.15 -13.94 -9.14
CA GLU A 9 9.04 -14.82 -9.56
C GLU A 9 8.02 -14.19 -10.54
N ASP A 10 8.47 -13.36 -11.48
CA ASP A 10 7.63 -12.76 -12.54
C ASP A 10 6.46 -11.89 -12.04
N VAL A 11 6.61 -11.28 -10.88
CA VAL A 11 5.65 -10.30 -10.36
C VAL A 11 6.06 -8.89 -10.72
N ASP A 12 5.27 -8.23 -11.54
CA ASP A 12 5.43 -6.81 -11.85
C ASP A 12 4.37 -5.97 -11.14
N ALA A 13 4.78 -4.83 -10.59
CA ALA A 13 3.86 -3.84 -10.03
C ALA A 13 4.06 -2.48 -10.69
N GLU A 14 2.96 -1.79 -10.96
CA GLU A 14 2.96 -0.41 -11.41
C GLU A 14 2.47 0.50 -10.28
N VAL A 15 3.28 1.49 -9.95
CA VAL A 15 2.93 2.54 -8.98
C VAL A 15 2.70 3.84 -9.73
N VAL A 16 1.52 4.42 -9.53
CA VAL A 16 1.17 5.74 -10.09
C VAL A 16 0.81 6.68 -8.97
N SER A 17 1.53 7.79 -8.89
CA SER A 17 1.24 8.89 -7.96
C SER A 17 1.17 10.21 -8.73
N SER A 18 0.11 10.98 -8.51
CA SER A 18 -0.07 12.30 -9.11
C SER A 18 -0.77 13.24 -8.15
N ILE A 19 -0.18 14.41 -7.92
CA ILE A 19 -0.79 15.49 -7.13
C ILE A 19 -1.73 16.31 -8.02
N TRP A 20 -1.46 16.34 -9.32
CA TRP A 20 -2.23 17.10 -10.30
C TRP A 20 -2.86 16.15 -11.30
N SER A 21 -4.11 15.77 -11.07
CA SER A 21 -4.85 14.91 -12.00
C SER A 21 -6.30 15.41 -12.16
N ARG A 22 -6.91 15.06 -13.30
CA ARG A 22 -8.35 15.31 -13.54
C ARG A 22 -9.25 14.52 -12.56
N ARG A 23 -8.73 13.50 -11.92
CA ARG A 23 -9.42 12.73 -10.88
C ARG A 23 -9.05 13.36 -9.54
N LEU A 24 -10.02 14.03 -8.93
CA LEU A 24 -9.92 14.47 -7.55
C LEU A 24 -9.67 13.26 -6.67
N ILE A 25 -8.73 13.33 -5.78
CA ILE A 25 -8.34 12.37 -4.74
C ILE A 25 -8.85 10.94 -4.98
N THR A 26 -8.07 10.09 -5.59
CA THR A 26 -8.37 8.65 -5.74
C THR A 26 -7.21 7.83 -5.22
N SER A 27 -7.53 6.78 -4.47
CA SER A 27 -6.57 5.77 -4.05
C SER A 27 -7.14 4.39 -4.38
N SER A 28 -6.39 3.56 -5.07
CA SER A 28 -6.84 2.21 -5.42
C SER A 28 -5.68 1.25 -5.54
N LEU A 29 -5.96 0.00 -5.22
CA LEU A 29 -5.08 -1.15 -5.44
C LEU A 29 -5.77 -2.10 -6.43
N ASP A 30 -5.05 -2.60 -7.41
CA ASP A 30 -5.51 -3.58 -8.39
C ASP A 30 -4.43 -4.67 -8.49
N VAL A 31 -4.77 -5.86 -8.03
CA VAL A 31 -3.90 -7.04 -8.10
C VAL A 31 -4.50 -8.04 -9.06
N ARG A 32 -3.70 -8.53 -9.99
CA ARG A 32 -4.08 -9.55 -10.96
C ARG A 32 -3.15 -10.75 -10.82
N GLY A 33 -3.74 -11.90 -10.69
CA GLY A 33 -3.05 -13.17 -10.66
C GLY A 33 -3.65 -14.15 -11.67
N THR A 34 -3.10 -15.33 -11.73
CA THR A 34 -3.56 -16.43 -12.59
C THR A 34 -4.99 -16.88 -12.25
N ASP A 35 -5.35 -16.84 -10.97
CA ASP A 35 -6.64 -17.35 -10.47
C ASP A 35 -7.73 -16.29 -10.40
N GLY A 36 -7.37 -14.99 -10.56
CA GLY A 36 -8.37 -13.95 -10.47
C GLY A 36 -7.80 -12.54 -10.27
N ARG A 37 -8.67 -11.66 -9.81
CA ARG A 37 -8.38 -10.24 -9.63
C ARG A 37 -8.92 -9.72 -8.32
N LEU A 38 -8.12 -8.93 -7.63
CA LEU A 38 -8.50 -8.18 -6.43
C LEU A 38 -8.45 -6.68 -6.74
N ARG A 39 -9.50 -5.96 -6.38
CA ARG A 39 -9.54 -4.49 -6.45
C ARG A 39 -9.97 -3.92 -5.11
N VAL A 40 -9.19 -2.97 -4.62
CA VAL A 40 -9.53 -2.23 -3.40
C VAL A 40 -9.63 -0.76 -3.74
N SER A 41 -10.75 -0.12 -3.40
CA SER A 41 -10.90 1.33 -3.41
C SER A 41 -10.61 1.87 -2.02
N TRP A 42 -9.90 2.99 -1.93
CA TRP A 42 -9.53 3.66 -0.68
C TRP A 42 -8.82 2.73 0.33
N PRO A 43 -7.72 2.02 -0.07
CA PRO A 43 -7.06 1.04 0.80
C PRO A 43 -6.53 1.64 2.10
N TYR A 44 -6.16 2.93 2.10
CA TYR A 44 -5.57 3.60 3.26
C TYR A 44 -6.57 4.42 4.09
N HIS A 45 -7.78 4.62 3.59
CA HIS A 45 -8.80 5.46 4.22
C HIS A 45 -10.15 4.74 4.27
N PRO A 46 -10.27 3.66 5.05
CA PRO A 46 -11.50 2.86 5.10
C PRO A 46 -12.71 3.64 5.58
N GLN A 47 -12.50 4.68 6.40
CA GLN A 47 -13.56 5.60 6.84
C GLN A 47 -14.27 6.31 5.68
N LEU A 48 -13.63 6.43 4.52
CA LEU A 48 -14.24 7.00 3.30
C LEU A 48 -15.06 5.98 2.50
N GLY A 49 -15.23 4.76 3.00
CA GLY A 49 -16.03 3.73 2.37
C GLY A 49 -15.21 2.81 1.45
N SER A 50 -14.16 2.20 2.00
CA SER A 50 -13.38 1.19 1.30
C SER A 50 -14.23 -0.01 0.88
N VAL A 51 -14.00 -0.50 -0.32
CA VAL A 51 -14.66 -1.67 -0.89
C VAL A 51 -13.62 -2.59 -1.50
N VAL A 52 -13.65 -3.84 -1.09
CA VAL A 52 -12.87 -4.92 -1.68
C VAL A 52 -13.74 -5.66 -2.70
N ARG A 53 -13.24 -5.80 -3.92
CA ARG A 53 -13.87 -6.59 -4.98
C ARG A 53 -12.92 -7.69 -5.38
N ILE A 54 -13.40 -8.92 -5.31
CA ILE A 54 -12.66 -10.12 -5.66
C ILE A 54 -13.39 -10.78 -6.83
N GLU A 55 -12.63 -11.13 -7.86
CA GLU A 55 -13.10 -11.94 -8.98
C GLU A 55 -12.21 -13.18 -9.07
N ARG A 56 -12.81 -14.35 -8.89
CA ARG A 56 -12.11 -15.64 -8.95
C ARG A 56 -12.98 -16.65 -9.67
N SER A 57 -12.44 -17.33 -10.69
CA SER A 57 -13.15 -18.37 -11.45
C SER A 57 -14.53 -17.93 -11.95
N GLY A 58 -14.65 -16.66 -12.40
CA GLY A 58 -15.90 -16.09 -12.88
C GLY A 58 -16.89 -15.64 -11.79
N VAL A 59 -16.59 -15.92 -10.53
CA VAL A 59 -17.41 -15.47 -9.38
C VAL A 59 -16.91 -14.11 -8.92
N ARG A 60 -17.83 -13.18 -8.71
CA ARG A 60 -17.55 -11.83 -8.21
C ARG A 60 -18.13 -11.67 -6.82
N THR A 61 -17.26 -11.35 -5.87
CA THR A 61 -17.65 -11.00 -4.50
C THR A 61 -17.31 -9.55 -4.21
N ARG A 62 -18.08 -8.96 -3.30
CA ARG A 62 -17.87 -7.60 -2.81
C ARG A 62 -17.94 -7.61 -1.30
N GLU A 63 -16.90 -7.10 -0.67
CA GLU A 63 -16.80 -6.99 0.78
C GLU A 63 -16.70 -5.53 1.18
N HIS A 64 -17.40 -5.16 2.22
CA HIS A 64 -17.29 -3.86 2.85
C HIS A 64 -16.36 -3.96 4.04
N VAL A 65 -15.34 -3.13 4.05
CA VAL A 65 -14.38 -3.04 5.15
C VAL A 65 -14.98 -2.16 6.26
N SER A 66 -14.59 -2.44 7.50
CA SER A 66 -14.91 -1.58 8.64
C SER A 66 -14.53 -0.13 8.33
N ARG A 67 -15.39 0.81 8.74
CA ARG A 67 -15.13 2.26 8.59
C ARG A 67 -14.23 2.84 9.67
N ARG A 68 -13.70 2.00 10.53
CA ARG A 68 -12.76 2.42 11.56
C ARG A 68 -11.47 2.93 10.91
N ALA A 69 -10.93 4.03 11.41
CA ALA A 69 -9.72 4.61 10.85
C ALA A 69 -8.51 3.68 10.96
N THR A 70 -7.65 3.68 9.95
CA THR A 70 -6.44 2.85 9.96
C THR A 70 -5.53 3.17 11.14
N TYR A 71 -5.50 4.44 11.56
CA TYR A 71 -4.70 4.88 12.70
C TYR A 71 -5.14 4.28 14.04
N ASP A 72 -6.42 3.96 14.21
CA ASP A 72 -6.91 3.29 15.43
C ASP A 72 -6.30 1.90 15.57
N TYR A 73 -6.27 1.14 14.46
CA TYR A 73 -5.61 -0.17 14.43
C TYR A 73 -4.10 -0.06 14.66
N GLN A 74 -3.46 0.98 14.11
CA GLN A 74 -2.04 1.21 14.30
C GLN A 74 -1.70 1.52 15.75
N LEU A 75 -2.50 2.35 16.42
CA LEU A 75 -2.32 2.68 17.83
C LEU A 75 -2.54 1.47 18.74
N GLU A 76 -3.53 0.62 18.45
CA GLU A 76 -3.74 -0.63 19.18
C GLU A 76 -2.55 -1.58 19.01
N ALA A 77 -2.11 -1.80 17.78
CA ALA A 77 -0.95 -2.65 17.51
C ALA A 77 0.32 -2.12 18.19
N PHE A 78 0.51 -0.80 18.23
CA PHE A 78 1.63 -0.18 18.94
C PHE A 78 1.52 -0.41 20.46
N ARG A 79 0.34 -0.19 21.05
CA ARG A 79 0.09 -0.47 22.47
C ARG A 79 0.43 -1.92 22.81
N ASP A 80 -0.12 -2.86 22.05
CA ASP A 80 0.03 -4.30 22.30
C ASP A 80 1.50 -4.74 22.14
N ALA A 81 2.23 -4.13 21.20
CA ALA A 81 3.67 -4.34 21.05
C ALA A 81 4.48 -3.79 22.24
N VAL A 82 4.13 -2.60 22.75
CA VAL A 82 4.76 -2.02 23.95
C VAL A 82 4.53 -2.90 25.18
N HIS A 83 3.34 -3.52 25.31
CA HIS A 83 3.03 -4.47 26.37
C HIS A 83 3.65 -5.87 26.16
N GLY A 84 4.29 -6.11 25.01
CA GLY A 84 4.89 -7.41 24.68
C GLY A 84 3.86 -8.49 24.32
N GLU A 85 2.62 -8.10 24.02
CA GLU A 85 1.53 -9.02 23.68
C GLU A 85 1.60 -9.52 22.25
N VAL A 86 2.17 -8.70 21.35
CA VAL A 86 2.35 -9.03 19.93
C VAL A 86 3.71 -8.56 19.42
N PRO A 87 4.29 -9.21 18.40
CA PRO A 87 5.52 -8.72 17.77
C PRO A 87 5.27 -7.43 16.99
N VAL A 88 6.29 -6.59 16.89
CA VAL A 88 6.26 -5.38 16.05
C VAL A 88 6.28 -5.81 14.57
N LEU A 89 5.17 -5.66 13.86
CA LEU A 89 5.03 -6.07 12.45
C LEU A 89 5.73 -5.11 11.48
N THR A 90 5.82 -3.82 11.83
CA THR A 90 6.40 -2.76 11.00
C THR A 90 7.52 -2.05 11.76
N GLY A 91 8.61 -2.77 11.99
CA GLY A 91 9.75 -2.29 12.75
C GLY A 91 10.78 -1.53 11.91
N ALA A 92 11.93 -1.26 12.50
CA ALA A 92 13.02 -0.55 11.85
C ALA A 92 13.54 -1.23 10.56
N PRO A 93 13.63 -2.57 10.46
CA PRO A 93 14.06 -3.23 9.23
C PRO A 93 13.12 -2.93 8.05
N GLU A 94 11.79 -2.99 8.27
CA GLU A 94 10.79 -2.70 7.25
C GLU A 94 10.83 -1.23 6.84
N ALA A 95 11.02 -0.32 7.79
CA ALA A 95 11.17 1.10 7.50
C ALA A 95 12.39 1.37 6.60
N VAL A 96 13.53 0.73 6.89
CA VAL A 96 14.74 0.83 6.05
C VAL A 96 14.50 0.23 4.65
N ALA A 97 13.85 -0.94 4.57
CA ALA A 97 13.52 -1.56 3.29
C ALA A 97 12.61 -0.65 2.46
N GLN A 98 11.59 -0.07 3.07
CA GLN A 98 10.68 0.87 2.42
C GLN A 98 11.42 2.11 1.89
N MET A 99 12.32 2.69 2.68
CA MET A 99 13.11 3.85 2.24
C MET A 99 14.04 3.52 1.08
N ARG A 100 14.63 2.34 1.05
CA ARG A 100 15.44 1.90 -0.10
C ARG A 100 14.63 1.83 -1.40
N VAL A 101 13.39 1.36 -1.33
CA VAL A 101 12.49 1.35 -2.50
C VAL A 101 12.18 2.79 -2.95
N ILE A 102 11.92 3.69 -2.01
CA ILE A 102 11.66 5.10 -2.31
C ILE A 102 12.87 5.74 -2.97
N ASP A 103 14.08 5.54 -2.45
CA ASP A 103 15.32 6.06 -3.01
C ASP A 103 15.59 5.52 -4.42
N ALA A 104 15.32 4.23 -4.64
CA ALA A 104 15.42 3.63 -5.97
C ALA A 104 14.42 4.26 -6.96
N LEU A 105 13.19 4.55 -6.52
CA LEU A 105 12.19 5.25 -7.33
C LEU A 105 12.62 6.68 -7.69
N TYR A 106 13.21 7.42 -6.75
CA TYR A 106 13.76 8.75 -7.00
C TYR A 106 14.88 8.67 -8.03
N SER A 107 15.83 7.77 -7.84
CA SER A 107 16.97 7.58 -8.75
C SER A 107 16.52 7.18 -10.16
N ALA A 108 15.55 6.27 -10.27
CA ALA A 108 14.97 5.87 -11.56
C ALA A 108 14.22 7.01 -12.26
N ALA A 109 13.71 7.99 -11.50
CA ALA A 109 13.07 9.19 -12.04
C ALA A 109 14.07 10.30 -12.40
N GLY A 110 15.39 10.08 -12.24
CA GLY A 110 16.43 11.09 -12.43
C GLY A 110 16.46 12.17 -11.34
N LEU A 111 15.88 11.87 -10.19
CA LEU A 111 15.86 12.76 -9.03
C LEU A 111 16.88 12.29 -7.98
N GLU A 112 17.45 13.23 -7.24
CA GLU A 112 18.29 12.87 -6.11
C GLU A 112 17.44 12.43 -4.91
N PRO A 113 17.79 11.31 -4.24
CA PRO A 113 17.22 10.98 -2.93
C PRO A 113 17.43 12.12 -1.93
N ARG A 114 16.48 12.31 -1.04
CA ARG A 114 16.60 13.35 -0.02
C ARG A 114 17.75 13.03 0.93
N ARG A 115 18.60 14.01 1.14
CA ARG A 115 19.69 13.90 2.12
C ARG A 115 19.12 13.85 3.55
N PRO A 116 19.73 13.06 4.45
CA PRO A 116 19.36 13.09 5.86
C PRO A 116 19.47 14.53 6.41
N LEU A 117 18.51 14.94 7.20
CA LEU A 117 18.62 16.16 7.98
C LEU A 117 19.56 15.87 9.16
N HIS A 118 20.65 16.62 9.25
CA HIS A 118 21.57 16.57 10.38
C HIS A 118 21.01 17.37 11.54
#